data_f58341cec6797f73495a0c0fc35f2874
#
_entry.id   f58341cec6797f73495a0c0fc35f2874
#
_cell.length_a   1.000
_cell.length_b   1.000
_cell.length_c   1.000
_cell.angle_alpha   90.00
_cell.angle_beta   90.00
_cell.angle_gamma   90.00
#
_symmetry.space_group_name_H-M   'P 1'
#
loop_
_entity.id
_entity.type
_entity.pdbx_description
1 polymer ?
#
loop_
_entity_poly.entity_id
_entity_poly.type
_entity_poly.pdbx_seq_one_letter_code
_entity_poly.pdbx_strand_id
1 'polypeptide(L)'
;MLSSGQKIGGRYEIVKSIGEGGMANVYLAKDTILDRKVAIKVLRGDLSNDEKFIRRFEREALSVSNLSHPNIVEVYDVGEEEGQHYIVMEYIEGKTLKQLLQKRGTLTLSEVIDIMNQLTDGLAHAHDAYIIHRDIKPQNIMIEDDGLVKITDFGIAMALNATQLTQTNSVMGSVHYLPPEQANGKTSTMKSDIYSLGILMYELLTGSVPFKGDNAVEIALKHLKEKIPSIRRQNPTIPQSVENIVLKATAKNPKNRYDSVREMHEDLLTCMNED
;
A
#
# COMPACT_ATOMS: atom_id res chain seq x y z
N MET A 1 -5.34 13.00 21.39
CA MET A 1 -6.10 11.79 21.07
C MET A 1 -7.58 12.09 21.14
N LEU A 2 -8.36 11.65 20.14
CA LEU A 2 -9.80 11.86 20.13
C LEU A 2 -10.48 10.79 20.97
N SER A 3 -11.55 11.21 21.66
CA SER A 3 -12.30 10.33 22.57
C SER A 3 -13.61 9.88 21.94
N SER A 4 -14.10 8.70 22.34
CA SER A 4 -15.41 8.20 21.95
C SER A 4 -16.50 9.23 22.24
N GLY A 5 -17.39 9.46 21.29
CA GLY A 5 -18.48 10.43 21.38
C GLY A 5 -18.11 11.85 20.95
N GLN A 6 -16.83 12.14 20.80
CA GLN A 6 -16.38 13.45 20.32
C GLN A 6 -16.76 13.62 18.85
N LYS A 7 -17.23 14.81 18.46
CA LYS A 7 -17.56 15.12 17.06
C LYS A 7 -16.44 15.92 16.40
N ILE A 8 -16.12 15.56 15.17
CA ILE A 8 -15.22 16.32 14.30
C ILE A 8 -16.05 16.94 13.18
N GLY A 9 -15.78 18.22 12.87
CA GLY A 9 -16.47 18.95 11.82
C GLY A 9 -17.97 19.09 12.05
N GLY A 10 -18.44 18.91 13.28
CA GLY A 10 -19.85 18.95 13.62
C GLY A 10 -20.68 17.81 13.02
N ARG A 11 -20.05 16.84 12.39
CA ARG A 11 -20.71 15.79 11.60
C ARG A 11 -20.28 14.37 11.97
N TYR A 12 -19.01 14.14 12.23
CA TYR A 12 -18.46 12.80 12.41
C TYR A 12 -18.24 12.52 13.88
N GLU A 13 -18.98 11.53 14.40
CA GLU A 13 -18.90 11.13 15.80
C GLU A 13 -17.92 9.98 15.96
N ILE A 14 -16.86 10.19 16.74
CA ILE A 14 -15.82 9.19 16.99
C ILE A 14 -16.40 8.01 17.78
N VAL A 15 -16.18 6.80 17.28
CA VAL A 15 -16.57 5.57 17.96
C VAL A 15 -15.38 4.98 18.72
N LYS A 16 -14.26 4.73 18.04
CA LYS A 16 -13.06 4.16 18.67
C LYS A 16 -11.84 4.35 17.78
N SER A 17 -10.65 4.27 18.37
CA SER A 17 -9.40 4.19 17.63
C SER A 17 -9.28 2.81 16.98
N ILE A 18 -8.88 2.76 15.70
CA ILE A 18 -8.68 1.51 14.95
C ILE A 18 -7.27 1.37 14.37
N GLY A 19 -6.42 2.38 14.53
CA GLY A 19 -5.04 2.30 14.09
C GLY A 19 -4.22 3.49 14.55
N GLU A 20 -2.94 3.23 14.79
CA GLU A 20 -1.94 4.25 15.07
C GLU A 20 -0.83 4.11 14.05
N GLY A 21 -0.64 5.13 13.22
CA GLY A 21 0.42 5.19 12.24
C GLY A 21 1.51 6.18 12.62
N GLY A 22 2.60 6.19 11.85
CA GLY A 22 3.72 7.11 12.08
C GLY A 22 3.35 8.58 11.92
N MET A 23 2.36 8.90 11.07
CA MET A 23 1.97 10.28 10.74
C MET A 23 0.55 10.62 11.17
N ALA A 24 -0.32 9.63 11.29
CA ALA A 24 -1.74 9.85 11.58
C ALA A 24 -2.30 8.72 12.42
N ASN A 25 -3.33 9.05 13.19
CA ASN A 25 -4.16 8.09 13.91
C ASN A 25 -5.44 7.89 13.13
N VAL A 26 -5.96 6.66 13.10
CA VAL A 26 -7.18 6.32 12.39
C VAL A 26 -8.27 5.94 13.38
N TYR A 27 -9.46 6.48 13.17
CA TYR A 27 -10.63 6.25 14.02
C TYR A 27 -11.78 5.69 13.20
N LEU A 28 -12.54 4.78 13.80
CA LEU A 28 -13.87 4.47 13.33
C LEU A 28 -14.80 5.57 13.83
N ALA A 29 -15.60 6.11 12.93
CA ALA A 29 -16.56 7.16 13.27
C ALA A 29 -17.89 6.91 12.56
N LYS A 30 -18.92 7.61 13.01
CA LYS A 30 -20.23 7.61 12.38
C LYS A 30 -20.46 8.97 11.72
N ASP A 31 -20.79 8.94 10.44
CA ASP A 31 -21.29 10.10 9.71
C ASP A 31 -22.74 10.32 10.15
N THR A 32 -22.99 11.35 10.94
CA THR A 32 -24.31 11.60 11.52
C THR A 32 -25.32 12.16 10.51
N ILE A 33 -24.85 12.66 9.36
CA ILE A 33 -25.73 13.17 8.28
C ILE A 33 -26.19 12.02 7.39
N LEU A 34 -25.27 11.17 6.94
CA LEU A 34 -25.58 10.05 6.03
C LEU A 34 -25.84 8.73 6.76
N ASP A 35 -25.74 8.74 8.09
CA ASP A 35 -25.97 7.56 8.95
C ASP A 35 -25.17 6.33 8.47
N ARG A 36 -23.87 6.51 8.34
CA ARG A 36 -22.96 5.42 7.91
C ARG A 36 -21.65 5.46 8.68
N LYS A 37 -21.00 4.29 8.76
CA LYS A 37 -19.63 4.19 9.30
C LYS A 37 -18.65 4.78 8.32
N VAL A 38 -17.65 5.49 8.85
CA VAL A 38 -16.53 6.03 8.10
C VAL A 38 -15.23 5.80 8.86
N ALA A 39 -14.11 5.87 8.19
CA ALA A 39 -12.79 5.92 8.82
C ALA A 39 -12.28 7.36 8.76
N ILE A 40 -11.75 7.85 9.86
CA ILE A 40 -11.18 9.19 9.91
C ILE A 40 -9.71 9.09 10.26
N LYS A 41 -8.87 9.62 9.37
CA LYS A 41 -7.43 9.71 9.54
C LYS A 41 -7.09 11.11 10.00
N VAL A 42 -6.53 11.23 11.21
CA VAL A 42 -6.19 12.52 11.83
C VAL A 42 -4.67 12.65 11.90
N LEU A 43 -4.14 13.73 11.34
CA LEU A 43 -2.70 14.00 11.40
C LEU A 43 -2.27 14.13 12.86
N ARG A 44 -1.17 13.46 13.24
CA ARG A 44 -0.69 13.48 14.62
C ARG A 44 -0.38 14.91 15.08
N GLY A 45 -0.66 15.20 16.35
CA GLY A 45 -0.56 16.53 16.93
C GLY A 45 0.84 17.16 16.84
N ASP A 46 1.89 16.35 16.93
CA ASP A 46 3.28 16.79 16.76
C ASP A 46 3.61 17.20 15.31
N LEU A 47 2.87 16.68 14.33
CA LEU A 47 3.03 16.99 12.91
C LEU A 47 2.04 18.04 12.41
N SER A 48 1.00 18.35 13.18
CA SER A 48 -0.05 19.29 12.79
C SER A 48 0.40 20.74 12.74
N ASN A 49 1.61 21.04 13.24
CA ASN A 49 2.24 22.37 13.16
C ASN A 49 3.31 22.46 12.07
N ASP A 50 3.61 21.36 11.37
CA ASP A 50 4.58 21.32 10.29
C ASP A 50 3.88 21.47 8.94
N GLU A 51 4.06 22.63 8.30
CA GLU A 51 3.42 22.94 7.01
C GLU A 51 3.73 21.91 5.90
N LYS A 52 4.92 21.30 5.93
CA LYS A 52 5.28 20.27 4.93
C LYS A 52 4.39 19.03 5.05
N PHE A 53 4.18 18.55 6.28
CA PHE A 53 3.34 17.39 6.53
C PHE A 53 1.87 17.68 6.24
N ILE A 54 1.39 18.87 6.61
CA ILE A 54 0.03 19.32 6.33
C ILE A 54 -0.22 19.35 4.82
N ARG A 55 0.67 19.96 4.05
CA ARG A 55 0.54 20.05 2.59
C ARG A 55 0.55 18.67 1.93
N ARG A 56 1.41 17.77 2.39
CA ARG A 56 1.46 16.38 1.88
C ARG A 56 0.17 15.64 2.20
N PHE A 57 -0.30 15.75 3.43
CA PHE A 57 -1.52 15.13 3.90
C PHE A 57 -2.73 15.58 3.09
N GLU A 58 -2.88 16.89 2.89
CA GLU A 58 -3.95 17.47 2.10
C GLU A 58 -3.84 17.09 0.61
N ARG A 59 -2.63 17.14 0.06
CA ARG A 59 -2.38 16.80 -1.34
C ARG A 59 -2.70 15.34 -1.64
N GLU A 60 -2.32 14.42 -0.75
CA GLU A 60 -2.66 13.01 -0.86
C GLU A 60 -4.18 12.84 -0.92
N ALA A 61 -4.89 13.45 0.02
CA ALA A 61 -6.34 13.36 0.06
C ALA A 61 -7.00 13.92 -1.19
N LEU A 62 -6.56 15.08 -1.68
CA LEU A 62 -7.09 15.69 -2.89
C LEU A 62 -6.82 14.84 -4.13
N SER A 63 -5.63 14.24 -4.24
CA SER A 63 -5.27 13.37 -5.36
C SER A 63 -6.18 12.15 -5.43
N VAL A 64 -6.45 11.53 -4.30
CA VAL A 64 -7.23 10.28 -4.23
C VAL A 64 -8.74 10.56 -4.25
N SER A 65 -9.18 11.74 -3.82
CA SER A 65 -10.61 12.08 -3.74
C SER A 65 -11.34 12.01 -5.09
N ASN A 66 -10.63 12.15 -6.20
CA ASN A 66 -11.17 12.06 -7.54
C ASN A 66 -11.12 10.64 -8.13
N LEU A 67 -10.52 9.69 -7.41
CA LEU A 67 -10.48 8.29 -7.85
C LEU A 67 -11.76 7.57 -7.40
N SER A 68 -12.40 6.88 -8.33
CA SER A 68 -13.55 6.02 -8.04
C SER A 68 -13.30 4.67 -8.70
N HIS A 69 -13.04 3.64 -7.90
CA HIS A 69 -12.76 2.29 -8.38
C HIS A 69 -13.09 1.29 -7.26
N PRO A 70 -13.65 0.12 -7.59
CA PRO A 70 -14.00 -0.89 -6.58
C PRO A 70 -12.83 -1.36 -5.72
N ASN A 71 -11.61 -1.28 -6.24
CA ASN A 71 -10.39 -1.74 -5.56
C ASN A 71 -9.58 -0.59 -4.94
N ILE A 72 -10.16 0.58 -4.81
CA ILE A 72 -9.53 1.74 -4.16
C ILE A 72 -10.46 2.27 -3.08
N VAL A 73 -9.92 2.45 -1.87
CA VAL A 73 -10.67 3.08 -0.76
C VAL A 73 -11.03 4.50 -1.15
N GLU A 74 -12.32 4.83 -1.05
CA GLU A 74 -12.84 6.13 -1.44
C GLU A 74 -12.60 7.18 -0.36
N VAL A 75 -12.16 8.37 -0.74
CA VAL A 75 -12.04 9.53 0.15
C VAL A 75 -13.30 10.37 0.01
N TYR A 76 -13.97 10.61 1.15
CA TYR A 76 -15.25 11.33 1.18
C TYR A 76 -15.10 12.81 1.46
N ASP A 77 -14.18 13.19 2.33
CA ASP A 77 -14.05 14.57 2.82
C ASP A 77 -12.67 14.84 3.38
N VAL A 78 -12.30 16.11 3.42
CA VAL A 78 -11.05 16.59 4.02
C VAL A 78 -11.40 17.83 4.83
N GLY A 79 -10.85 17.96 6.03
CA GLY A 79 -11.14 19.11 6.85
C GLY A 79 -10.07 19.44 7.87
N GLU A 80 -10.32 20.55 8.54
CA GLU A 80 -9.52 21.03 9.65
C GLU A 80 -10.45 21.53 10.75
N GLU A 81 -10.16 21.16 11.99
CA GLU A 81 -10.88 21.65 13.17
C GLU A 81 -9.91 21.82 14.32
N GLU A 82 -9.89 23.01 14.91
CA GLU A 82 -9.03 23.35 16.05
C GLU A 82 -7.55 22.98 15.84
N GLY A 83 -7.04 23.22 14.64
CA GLY A 83 -5.66 22.89 14.27
C GLY A 83 -5.42 21.42 13.92
N GLN A 84 -6.45 20.59 13.97
CA GLN A 84 -6.36 19.17 13.58
C GLN A 84 -6.80 18.98 12.15
N HIS A 85 -5.92 18.42 11.32
CA HIS A 85 -6.20 18.08 9.93
C HIS A 85 -6.65 16.64 9.84
N TYR A 86 -7.74 16.39 9.11
CA TYR A 86 -8.31 15.07 9.00
C TYR A 86 -8.79 14.73 7.58
N ILE A 87 -8.82 13.43 7.29
CA ILE A 87 -9.35 12.87 6.04
C ILE A 87 -10.44 11.87 6.44
N VAL A 88 -11.62 12.01 5.82
CA VAL A 88 -12.73 11.07 5.99
C VAL A 88 -12.76 10.15 4.79
N MET A 89 -12.78 8.85 5.03
CA MET A 89 -12.75 7.85 3.98
C MET A 89 -13.71 6.70 4.26
N GLU A 90 -13.92 5.91 3.24
CA GLU A 90 -14.67 4.67 3.33
C GLU A 90 -14.13 3.77 4.44
N TYR A 91 -15.01 3.26 5.30
CA TYR A 91 -14.65 2.26 6.30
C TYR A 91 -14.78 0.87 5.69
N ILE A 92 -13.69 0.09 5.75
CA ILE A 92 -13.65 -1.27 5.24
C ILE A 92 -13.76 -2.24 6.41
N GLU A 93 -14.80 -3.06 6.42
CA GLU A 93 -14.94 -4.18 7.35
C GLU A 93 -14.17 -5.38 6.80
N GLY A 94 -13.02 -5.65 7.38
CA GLY A 94 -12.14 -6.70 6.91
C GLY A 94 -10.81 -6.66 7.62
N LYS A 95 -9.83 -7.31 7.02
CA LYS A 95 -8.46 -7.38 7.52
C LYS A 95 -7.53 -6.70 6.54
N THR A 96 -6.37 -6.28 7.04
CA THR A 96 -5.26 -5.97 6.13
C THR A 96 -4.72 -7.27 5.53
N LEU A 97 -4.13 -7.16 4.36
CA LEU A 97 -3.45 -8.29 3.75
C LEU A 97 -2.33 -8.82 4.66
N LYS A 98 -1.68 -7.93 5.42
CA LYS A 98 -0.68 -8.29 6.42
C LYS A 98 -1.26 -9.20 7.50
N GLN A 99 -2.41 -8.86 8.04
CA GLN A 99 -3.10 -9.68 9.04
C GLN A 99 -3.50 -11.03 8.47
N LEU A 100 -3.98 -11.07 7.23
CA LEU A 100 -4.34 -12.31 6.56
C LEU A 100 -3.13 -13.23 6.41
N LEU A 101 -1.98 -12.70 5.96
CA LEU A 101 -0.74 -13.46 5.83
C LEU A 101 -0.25 -13.98 7.19
N GLN A 102 -0.31 -13.17 8.22
CA GLN A 102 0.07 -13.59 9.57
C GLN A 102 -0.80 -14.73 10.10
N LYS A 103 -2.10 -14.68 9.80
CA LYS A 103 -3.05 -15.71 10.21
C LYS A 103 -2.90 -17.01 9.42
N ARG A 104 -2.72 -16.91 8.10
CA ARG A 104 -2.71 -18.05 7.16
C ARG A 104 -1.33 -18.63 6.90
N GLY A 105 -0.28 -17.81 7.01
CA GLY A 105 1.09 -18.16 6.64
C GLY A 105 1.31 -18.13 5.13
N THR A 106 0.53 -18.90 4.37
CA THR A 106 0.57 -18.95 2.91
C THR A 106 -0.84 -18.85 2.34
N LEU A 107 -0.93 -18.40 1.10
CA LEU A 107 -2.16 -18.34 0.33
C LEU A 107 -2.09 -19.36 -0.81
N THR A 108 -3.25 -19.81 -1.28
CA THR A 108 -3.28 -20.66 -2.48
C THR A 108 -2.90 -19.85 -3.71
N LEU A 109 -2.41 -20.51 -4.75
CA LEU A 109 -2.06 -19.84 -6.01
C LEU A 109 -3.27 -19.07 -6.58
N SER A 110 -4.45 -19.68 -6.56
CA SER A 110 -5.69 -19.03 -7.03
C SER A 110 -6.00 -17.75 -6.25
N GLU A 111 -5.84 -17.78 -4.93
CA GLU A 111 -6.03 -16.59 -4.09
C GLU A 111 -5.03 -15.49 -4.44
N VAL A 112 -3.75 -15.84 -4.64
CA VAL A 112 -2.70 -14.88 -5.01
C VAL A 112 -3.03 -14.21 -6.34
N ILE A 113 -3.40 -14.98 -7.35
CA ILE A 113 -3.73 -14.44 -8.67
C ILE A 113 -4.96 -13.54 -8.60
N ASP A 114 -5.99 -13.92 -7.85
CA ASP A 114 -7.18 -13.08 -7.67
C ASP A 114 -6.84 -11.75 -6.99
N ILE A 115 -6.06 -11.80 -5.92
CA ILE A 115 -5.62 -10.58 -5.23
C ILE A 115 -4.81 -9.68 -6.16
N MET A 116 -3.86 -10.25 -6.88
CA MET A 116 -3.01 -9.47 -7.79
C MET A 116 -3.79 -8.88 -8.97
N ASN A 117 -4.79 -9.60 -9.48
CA ASN A 117 -5.69 -9.09 -10.52
C ASN A 117 -6.44 -7.84 -10.04
N GLN A 118 -6.97 -7.87 -8.83
CA GLN A 118 -7.68 -6.75 -8.25
C GLN A 118 -6.75 -5.56 -7.99
N LEU A 119 -5.57 -5.82 -7.43
CA LEU A 119 -4.56 -4.78 -7.14
C LEU A 119 -4.09 -4.08 -8.41
N THR A 120 -3.77 -4.84 -9.44
CA THR A 120 -3.28 -4.26 -10.71
C THR A 120 -4.37 -3.49 -11.43
N ASP A 121 -5.62 -3.94 -11.37
CA ASP A 121 -6.75 -3.21 -11.96
C ASP A 121 -6.96 -1.86 -11.25
N GLY A 122 -7.00 -1.85 -9.92
CA GLY A 122 -7.13 -0.62 -9.15
C GLY A 122 -5.96 0.34 -9.34
N LEU A 123 -4.74 -0.18 -9.30
CA LEU A 123 -3.54 0.65 -9.46
C LEU A 123 -3.42 1.21 -10.88
N ALA A 124 -3.81 0.45 -11.91
CA ALA A 124 -3.85 0.94 -13.28
C ALA A 124 -4.80 2.15 -13.40
N HIS A 125 -5.94 2.10 -12.72
CA HIS A 125 -6.87 3.22 -12.69
C HIS A 125 -6.24 4.47 -12.07
N ALA A 126 -5.52 4.32 -10.96
CA ALA A 126 -4.79 5.42 -10.32
C ALA A 126 -3.70 5.98 -11.25
N HIS A 127 -2.92 5.10 -11.90
CA HIS A 127 -1.87 5.50 -12.83
C HIS A 127 -2.43 6.22 -14.06
N ASP A 128 -3.61 5.85 -14.56
CA ASP A 128 -4.28 6.56 -15.65
C ASP A 128 -4.59 8.01 -15.29
N ALA A 129 -4.78 8.30 -14.00
CA ALA A 129 -4.96 9.65 -13.47
C ALA A 129 -3.63 10.29 -13.01
N TYR A 130 -2.49 9.70 -13.37
CA TYR A 130 -1.14 10.14 -12.99
C TYR A 130 -0.90 10.13 -11.47
N ILE A 131 -1.58 9.25 -10.75
CA ILE A 131 -1.38 9.07 -9.31
C ILE A 131 -0.54 7.83 -9.07
N ILE A 132 0.59 8.01 -8.40
CA ILE A 132 1.51 6.94 -8.00
C ILE A 132 1.23 6.61 -6.54
N HIS A 133 1.14 5.33 -6.20
CA HIS A 133 0.87 4.91 -4.82
C HIS A 133 2.04 5.19 -3.89
N ARG A 134 3.25 4.74 -4.27
CA ARG A 134 4.52 4.98 -3.58
C ARG A 134 4.78 4.16 -2.33
N ASP A 135 3.78 3.47 -1.79
CA ASP A 135 3.94 2.66 -0.58
C ASP A 135 3.12 1.37 -0.64
N ILE A 136 3.28 0.62 -1.73
CA ILE A 136 2.63 -0.69 -1.90
C ILE A 136 3.24 -1.68 -0.91
N LYS A 137 2.43 -2.16 0.02
CA LYS A 137 2.79 -3.18 1.02
C LYS A 137 1.51 -3.79 1.61
N PRO A 138 1.58 -4.98 2.23
CA PRO A 138 0.39 -5.66 2.74
C PRO A 138 -0.41 -4.85 3.77
N GLN A 139 0.23 -3.97 4.52
CA GLN A 139 -0.42 -3.12 5.50
C GLN A 139 -1.37 -2.09 4.88
N ASN A 140 -1.13 -1.73 3.61
CA ASN A 140 -1.91 -0.73 2.88
C ASN A 140 -2.95 -1.34 1.95
N ILE A 141 -3.23 -2.61 2.14
CA ILE A 141 -4.21 -3.35 1.34
C ILE A 141 -5.20 -3.98 2.30
N MET A 142 -6.48 -3.64 2.11
CA MET A 142 -7.58 -4.24 2.87
C MET A 142 -8.21 -5.36 2.06
N ILE A 143 -8.63 -6.42 2.72
CA ILE A 143 -9.37 -7.51 2.10
C ILE A 143 -10.62 -7.79 2.93
N GLU A 144 -11.78 -7.76 2.27
CA GLU A 144 -13.06 -8.07 2.88
C GLU A 144 -13.28 -9.59 2.93
N ASP A 145 -14.24 -10.03 3.75
CA ASP A 145 -14.53 -11.45 3.92
C ASP A 145 -14.95 -12.15 2.63
N ASP A 146 -15.54 -11.40 1.69
CA ASP A 146 -15.93 -11.89 0.36
C ASP A 146 -14.77 -11.94 -0.65
N GLY A 147 -13.58 -11.51 -0.24
CA GLY A 147 -12.38 -11.48 -1.08
C GLY A 147 -12.16 -10.19 -1.86
N LEU A 148 -13.02 -9.17 -1.69
CA LEU A 148 -12.81 -7.86 -2.33
C LEU A 148 -11.60 -7.16 -1.73
N VAL A 149 -10.67 -6.78 -2.59
CA VAL A 149 -9.41 -6.12 -2.22
C VAL A 149 -9.53 -4.61 -2.46
N LYS A 150 -9.07 -3.83 -1.49
CA LYS A 150 -9.06 -2.36 -1.60
C LYS A 150 -7.71 -1.79 -1.21
N ILE A 151 -7.18 -0.95 -2.09
CA ILE A 151 -5.92 -0.22 -1.87
C ILE A 151 -6.23 1.01 -1.03
N THR A 152 -5.45 1.22 0.01
CA THR A 152 -5.54 2.39 0.88
C THR A 152 -4.17 3.05 1.03
N ASP A 153 -4.14 4.21 1.68
CA ASP A 153 -2.91 4.92 2.05
C ASP A 153 -1.97 5.18 0.86
N PHE A 154 -2.52 5.79 -0.20
CA PHE A 154 -1.72 6.32 -1.29
C PHE A 154 -0.64 7.23 -0.70
N GLY A 155 0.62 6.83 -0.91
CA GLY A 155 1.72 7.25 -0.07
C GLY A 155 2.09 8.70 -0.19
N ILE A 156 2.36 9.23 0.97
CA ILE A 156 3.10 10.46 1.09
C ILE A 156 4.54 10.10 0.76
N ALA A 157 5.00 10.45 -0.45
CA ALA A 157 6.38 10.22 -0.82
C ALA A 157 7.30 10.98 0.12
N MET A 158 7.81 10.30 1.09
CA MET A 158 9.02 10.75 1.75
C MET A 158 10.19 10.24 0.93
N ALA A 159 10.98 11.15 0.37
CA ALA A 159 12.32 10.79 -0.07
C ALA A 159 13.04 10.24 1.16
N LEU A 160 13.22 8.92 1.21
CA LEU A 160 13.91 8.28 2.32
C LEU A 160 15.39 8.67 2.24
N ASN A 161 15.85 9.44 3.21
CA ASN A 161 17.27 9.65 3.42
C ASN A 161 17.81 8.62 4.42
N ALA A 162 19.13 8.50 4.53
CA ALA A 162 19.77 7.52 5.42
C ALA A 162 19.34 7.66 6.88
N THR A 163 19.00 8.85 7.32
CA THR A 163 18.54 9.11 8.70
C THR A 163 17.12 8.57 8.92
N GLN A 164 16.24 8.71 7.93
CA GLN A 164 14.87 8.21 8.00
C GLN A 164 14.82 6.70 7.94
N LEU A 165 15.75 6.05 7.20
CA LEU A 165 15.83 4.59 7.13
C LEU A 165 16.12 3.94 8.49
N THR A 166 16.63 4.69 9.47
CA THR A 166 17.01 4.14 10.78
C THR A 166 16.00 4.44 11.89
N GLN A 167 14.97 5.28 11.68
CA GLN A 167 14.25 5.91 12.78
C GLN A 167 12.85 5.38 13.10
N THR A 168 12.17 4.58 12.24
CA THR A 168 10.80 4.16 12.53
C THR A 168 10.48 2.74 12.08
N ASN A 169 9.56 2.07 12.81
CA ASN A 169 9.03 0.76 12.43
C ASN A 169 8.25 0.80 11.12
N SER A 170 7.63 1.93 10.77
CA SER A 170 6.90 2.06 9.50
C SER A 170 7.85 2.12 8.31
N VAL A 171 9.02 2.74 8.48
CA VAL A 171 10.09 2.73 7.47
C VAL A 171 10.66 1.33 7.30
N MET A 172 10.86 0.57 8.38
CA MET A 172 11.28 -0.83 8.30
C MET A 172 10.28 -1.67 7.50
N GLY A 173 8.98 -1.47 7.72
CA GLY A 173 7.95 -2.17 6.96
C GLY A 173 8.00 -1.85 5.47
N SER A 174 8.20 -0.60 5.11
CA SER A 174 8.23 -0.14 3.72
C SER A 174 9.50 -0.52 2.97
N VAL A 175 10.64 -0.63 3.65
CA VAL A 175 11.92 -0.94 3.02
C VAL A 175 11.93 -2.34 2.38
N HIS A 176 11.14 -3.27 2.88
CA HIS A 176 11.02 -4.61 2.29
C HIS A 176 10.47 -4.59 0.85
N TYR A 177 9.79 -3.51 0.47
CA TYR A 177 9.16 -3.33 -0.84
C TYR A 177 9.79 -2.21 -1.66
N LEU A 178 10.91 -1.66 -1.20
CA LEU A 178 11.57 -0.45 -1.73
C LEU A 178 12.18 -0.69 -3.11
N PRO A 179 11.78 0.06 -4.15
CA PRO A 179 12.43 -0.03 -5.46
C PRO A 179 13.89 0.42 -5.42
N PRO A 180 14.75 -0.19 -6.25
CA PRO A 180 16.18 0.15 -6.30
C PRO A 180 16.45 1.64 -6.58
N GLU A 181 15.67 2.27 -7.46
CA GLU A 181 15.81 3.69 -7.76
C GLU A 181 15.56 4.58 -6.55
N GLN A 182 14.60 4.20 -5.68
CA GLN A 182 14.34 4.93 -4.45
C GLN A 182 15.44 4.68 -3.39
N ALA A 183 16.01 3.49 -3.35
CA ALA A 183 17.17 3.20 -2.51
C ALA A 183 18.37 4.06 -2.91
N ASN A 184 18.47 4.47 -4.17
CA ASN A 184 19.46 5.43 -4.69
C ASN A 184 19.05 6.89 -4.52
N GLY A 185 17.95 7.18 -3.84
CA GLY A 185 17.49 8.54 -3.59
C GLY A 185 16.74 9.20 -4.73
N LYS A 186 16.40 8.45 -5.80
CA LYS A 186 15.60 8.97 -6.90
C LYS A 186 14.11 9.00 -6.55
N THR A 187 13.34 9.81 -7.25
CA THR A 187 11.90 9.89 -7.06
C THR A 187 11.18 8.65 -7.57
N SER A 188 10.03 8.34 -6.96
CA SER A 188 9.14 7.27 -7.41
C SER A 188 8.54 7.58 -8.77
N THR A 189 8.33 6.54 -9.55
CA THR A 189 7.58 6.58 -10.81
C THR A 189 6.51 5.49 -10.79
N MET A 190 5.70 5.40 -11.84
CA MET A 190 4.75 4.29 -12.01
C MET A 190 5.47 2.94 -12.02
N LYS A 191 6.69 2.89 -12.54
CA LYS A 191 7.51 1.68 -12.55
C LYS A 191 8.02 1.28 -11.17
N SER A 192 8.10 2.23 -10.24
CA SER A 192 8.40 1.95 -8.83
C SER A 192 7.26 1.15 -8.18
N ASP A 193 6.02 1.52 -8.45
CA ASP A 193 4.85 0.76 -7.98
C ASP A 193 4.84 -0.67 -8.53
N ILE A 194 5.23 -0.85 -9.78
CA ILE A 194 5.32 -2.18 -10.42
C ILE A 194 6.33 -3.06 -9.67
N TYR A 195 7.50 -2.52 -9.33
CA TYR A 195 8.49 -3.26 -8.55
C TYR A 195 7.92 -3.70 -7.21
N SER A 196 7.29 -2.78 -6.47
CA SER A 196 6.70 -3.08 -5.17
C SER A 196 5.59 -4.12 -5.25
N LEU A 197 4.76 -4.08 -6.31
CA LEU A 197 3.77 -5.12 -6.60
C LEU A 197 4.44 -6.49 -6.82
N GLY A 198 5.56 -6.53 -7.52
CA GLY A 198 6.31 -7.76 -7.75
C GLY A 198 6.85 -8.35 -6.45
N ILE A 199 7.37 -7.52 -5.56
CA ILE A 199 7.84 -7.96 -4.23
C ILE A 199 6.66 -8.46 -3.39
N LEU A 200 5.54 -7.77 -3.43
CA LEU A 200 4.33 -8.22 -2.75
C LEU A 200 3.88 -9.59 -3.26
N MET A 201 3.83 -9.77 -4.57
CA MET A 201 3.46 -11.05 -5.17
C MET A 201 4.41 -12.17 -4.75
N TYR A 202 5.71 -11.89 -4.69
CA TYR A 202 6.69 -12.84 -4.15
C TYR A 202 6.30 -13.27 -2.73
N GLU A 203 6.01 -12.31 -1.87
CA GLU A 203 5.62 -12.60 -0.48
C GLU A 203 4.33 -13.42 -0.39
N LEU A 204 3.32 -13.10 -1.19
CA LEU A 204 2.07 -13.84 -1.22
C LEU A 204 2.28 -15.29 -1.68
N LEU A 205 3.19 -15.52 -2.62
CA LEU A 205 3.49 -16.84 -3.15
C LEU A 205 4.36 -17.68 -2.21
N THR A 206 5.28 -17.09 -1.49
CA THR A 206 6.29 -17.82 -0.68
C THR A 206 6.05 -17.73 0.83
N GLY A 207 5.26 -16.77 1.28
CA GLY A 207 5.03 -16.52 2.70
C GLY A 207 6.06 -15.61 3.35
N SER A 208 7.07 -15.14 2.62
CA SER A 208 8.08 -14.23 3.16
C SER A 208 8.63 -13.27 2.10
N VAL A 209 9.15 -12.12 2.57
CA VAL A 209 9.80 -11.15 1.68
C VAL A 209 11.14 -11.70 1.17
N PRO A 210 11.58 -11.28 -0.04
CA PRO A 210 12.81 -11.83 -0.63
C PRO A 210 14.10 -11.38 0.07
N PHE A 211 14.09 -10.19 0.66
CA PHE A 211 15.28 -9.62 1.29
C PHE A 211 15.03 -9.31 2.75
N LYS A 212 15.87 -9.84 3.61
CA LYS A 212 15.83 -9.64 5.07
C LYS A 212 17.18 -9.11 5.54
N GLY A 213 17.18 -8.42 6.68
CA GLY A 213 18.38 -7.88 7.26
C GLY A 213 18.12 -7.34 8.67
N ASP A 214 19.18 -6.96 9.35
CA ASP A 214 19.10 -6.47 10.74
C ASP A 214 18.63 -5.01 10.82
N ASN A 215 18.73 -4.28 9.71
CA ASN A 215 18.31 -2.88 9.63
C ASN A 215 17.86 -2.50 8.22
N ALA A 216 17.23 -1.33 8.09
CA ALA A 216 16.67 -0.87 6.84
C ALA A 216 17.73 -0.62 5.76
N VAL A 217 18.92 -0.14 6.14
CA VAL A 217 20.01 0.13 5.19
C VAL A 217 20.49 -1.17 4.54
N GLU A 218 20.64 -2.24 5.31
CA GLU A 218 21.03 -3.56 4.80
C GLU A 218 20.03 -4.08 3.78
N ILE A 219 18.73 -3.98 4.08
CA ILE A 219 17.66 -4.41 3.18
C ILE A 219 17.64 -3.56 1.90
N ALA A 220 17.79 -2.24 2.02
CA ALA A 220 17.85 -1.34 0.87
C ALA A 220 19.01 -1.69 -0.07
N LEU A 221 20.18 -2.03 0.49
CA LEU A 221 21.35 -2.46 -0.29
C LEU A 221 21.07 -3.76 -1.04
N LYS A 222 20.32 -4.68 -0.46
CA LYS A 222 19.92 -5.92 -1.14
C LYS A 222 19.00 -5.65 -2.33
N HIS A 223 18.05 -4.72 -2.21
CA HIS A 223 17.23 -4.29 -3.35
C HIS A 223 18.06 -3.72 -4.50
N LEU A 224 19.18 -3.08 -4.19
CA LEU A 224 20.07 -2.53 -5.20
C LEU A 224 20.88 -3.60 -5.94
N LYS A 225 21.32 -4.64 -5.24
CA LYS A 225 22.39 -5.52 -5.72
C LYS A 225 22.00 -6.99 -5.87
N GLU A 226 21.10 -7.50 -5.03
CA GLU A 226 20.81 -8.92 -4.99
C GLU A 226 19.61 -9.29 -5.87
N LYS A 227 19.71 -10.44 -6.54
CA LYS A 227 18.58 -11.05 -7.22
C LYS A 227 17.64 -11.66 -6.19
N ILE A 228 16.33 -11.61 -6.46
CA ILE A 228 15.38 -12.30 -5.61
C ILE A 228 15.61 -13.81 -5.67
N PRO A 229 15.44 -14.52 -4.54
CA PRO A 229 15.53 -15.97 -4.53
C PRO A 229 14.50 -16.62 -5.46
N SER A 230 14.82 -17.77 -6.04
CA SER A 230 13.91 -18.47 -6.94
C SER A 230 12.66 -18.93 -6.20
N ILE A 231 11.50 -18.54 -6.71
CA ILE A 231 10.19 -18.94 -6.18
C ILE A 231 9.99 -20.45 -6.41
N ARG A 232 10.30 -20.94 -7.60
CA ARG A 232 10.09 -22.35 -8.00
C ARG A 232 11.01 -23.31 -7.28
N ARG A 233 12.19 -22.87 -6.80
CA ARG A 233 13.03 -23.69 -5.92
C ARG A 233 12.37 -23.90 -4.55
N GLN A 234 11.63 -22.92 -4.07
CA GLN A 234 10.91 -23.01 -2.80
C GLN A 234 9.61 -23.79 -2.96
N ASN A 235 8.92 -23.64 -4.09
CA ASN A 235 7.67 -24.34 -4.39
C ASN A 235 7.60 -24.65 -5.89
N PRO A 236 8.01 -25.88 -6.29
CA PRO A 236 8.00 -26.28 -7.71
C PRO A 236 6.60 -26.38 -8.33
N THR A 237 5.53 -26.35 -7.54
CA THR A 237 4.15 -26.41 -8.04
C THR A 237 3.70 -25.08 -8.66
N ILE A 238 4.42 -23.99 -8.39
CA ILE A 238 4.13 -22.69 -8.98
C ILE A 238 4.58 -22.69 -10.44
N PRO A 239 3.67 -22.37 -11.40
CA PRO A 239 4.03 -22.34 -12.82
C PRO A 239 5.13 -21.33 -13.13
N GLN A 240 5.92 -21.61 -14.15
CA GLN A 240 6.96 -20.68 -14.61
C GLN A 240 6.35 -19.36 -15.11
N SER A 241 5.18 -19.40 -15.72
CA SER A 241 4.44 -18.20 -16.16
C SER A 241 4.15 -17.23 -15.00
N VAL A 242 3.88 -17.78 -13.81
CA VAL A 242 3.63 -16.99 -12.59
C VAL A 242 4.96 -16.41 -12.06
N GLU A 243 5.99 -17.22 -11.95
CA GLU A 243 7.32 -16.74 -11.54
C GLU A 243 7.83 -15.64 -12.48
N ASN A 244 7.62 -15.78 -13.80
CA ASN A 244 8.04 -14.81 -14.79
C ASN A 244 7.44 -13.42 -14.57
N ILE A 245 6.19 -13.35 -14.09
CA ILE A 245 5.56 -12.07 -13.77
C ILE A 245 6.33 -11.37 -12.64
N VAL A 246 6.67 -12.10 -11.59
CA VAL A 246 7.44 -11.56 -10.47
C VAL A 246 8.82 -11.10 -10.94
N LEU A 247 9.50 -11.92 -11.73
CA LEU A 247 10.85 -11.59 -12.26
C LEU A 247 10.84 -10.34 -13.11
N LYS A 248 9.86 -10.19 -14.00
CA LYS A 248 9.75 -9.01 -14.85
C LYS A 248 9.40 -7.76 -14.02
N ALA A 249 8.45 -7.86 -13.11
CA ALA A 249 8.05 -6.74 -12.27
C ALA A 249 9.21 -6.24 -11.39
N THR A 250 10.07 -7.14 -10.91
CA THR A 250 11.15 -6.84 -9.97
C THR A 250 12.52 -6.64 -10.63
N ALA A 251 12.57 -6.43 -11.94
CA ALA A 251 13.82 -6.11 -12.61
C ALA A 251 14.45 -4.85 -12.00
N LYS A 252 15.76 -4.89 -11.75
CA LYS A 252 16.47 -3.78 -11.10
C LYS A 252 16.42 -2.51 -11.94
N ASN A 253 16.59 -2.65 -13.26
CA ASN A 253 16.46 -1.53 -14.19
C ASN A 253 14.97 -1.33 -14.53
N PRO A 254 14.39 -0.15 -14.25
CA PRO A 254 12.98 0.11 -14.56
C PRO A 254 12.61 -0.13 -16.04
N LYS A 255 13.55 0.06 -16.95
CA LYS A 255 13.34 -0.18 -18.40
C LYS A 255 13.03 -1.64 -18.73
N ASN A 256 13.45 -2.57 -17.87
CA ASN A 256 13.25 -4.01 -18.07
C ASN A 256 11.97 -4.54 -17.40
N ARG A 257 11.28 -3.68 -16.66
CA ARG A 257 9.98 -3.99 -16.05
C ARG A 257 8.85 -3.86 -17.07
N TYR A 258 7.65 -4.21 -16.68
CA TYR A 258 6.45 -3.90 -17.46
C TYR A 258 6.40 -2.41 -17.78
N ASP A 259 5.94 -2.07 -18.97
CA ASP A 259 5.78 -0.66 -19.38
C ASP A 259 4.66 0.03 -18.59
N SER A 260 3.66 -0.73 -18.16
CA SER A 260 2.54 -0.24 -17.37
C SER A 260 2.02 -1.34 -16.43
N VAL A 261 1.30 -0.93 -15.40
CA VAL A 261 0.59 -1.87 -14.51
C VAL A 261 -0.48 -2.63 -15.30
N ARG A 262 -1.09 -2.00 -16.29
CA ARG A 262 -2.09 -2.64 -17.15
C ARG A 262 -1.50 -3.82 -17.91
N GLU A 263 -0.27 -3.70 -18.40
CA GLU A 263 0.45 -4.80 -19.06
C GLU A 263 0.69 -5.97 -18.08
N MET A 264 1.07 -5.66 -16.85
CA MET A 264 1.21 -6.67 -15.79
C MET A 264 -0.14 -7.35 -15.50
N HIS A 265 -1.21 -6.57 -15.45
CA HIS A 265 -2.57 -7.08 -15.25
C HIS A 265 -2.97 -8.07 -16.35
N GLU A 266 -2.68 -7.75 -17.61
CA GLU A 266 -2.95 -8.63 -18.74
C GLU A 266 -2.24 -9.98 -18.62
N ASP A 267 -0.96 -9.98 -18.20
CA ASP A 267 -0.22 -11.21 -17.94
C ASP A 267 -0.84 -12.03 -16.80
N LEU A 268 -1.32 -11.37 -15.75
CA LEU A 268 -1.99 -12.04 -14.64
C LEU A 268 -3.30 -12.72 -15.07
N LEU A 269 -4.03 -12.09 -15.99
CA LEU A 269 -5.29 -12.67 -16.51
C LEU A 269 -5.09 -13.97 -17.27
N THR A 270 -3.92 -14.17 -17.89
CA THR A 270 -3.66 -15.31 -18.78
C THR A 270 -2.63 -16.31 -18.24
N CYS A 271 -1.91 -15.99 -17.17
CA CYS A 271 -0.78 -16.79 -16.70
C CYS A 271 -1.15 -18.23 -16.27
N MET A 272 -2.40 -18.47 -15.90
CA MET A 272 -2.88 -19.80 -15.50
C MET A 272 -3.47 -20.59 -16.67
N ASN A 273 -3.61 -19.99 -17.84
CA ASN A 273 -4.17 -20.60 -19.04
C ASN A 273 -3.11 -21.15 -20.01
N GLU A 274 -1.83 -20.97 -19.69
CA GLU A 274 -0.72 -21.49 -20.50
C GLU A 274 -0.48 -22.96 -20.12
N ASP A 275 -0.68 -23.86 -21.08
CA ASP A 275 -0.34 -25.28 -20.97
C ASP A 275 1.18 -25.50 -21.11
#